data_77f0c3d32ebec440bcd94a69b56e1a4d
#
_entry.id   77f0c3d32ebec440bcd94a69b56e1a4d
#
_cell.length_a   1.000
_cell.length_b   1.000
_cell.length_c   1.000
_cell.angle_alpha   90.00
_cell.angle_beta   90.00
_cell.angle_gamma   90.00
#
_symmetry.space_group_name_H-M   'P 1'
#
loop_
_entity.id
_entity.type
_entity.pdbx_description
1 polymer ?
#
loop_
_entity_poly.entity_id
_entity_poly.type
_entity_poly.pdbx_seq_one_letter_code
_entity_poly.pdbx_strand_id
1 'polypeptide(L)'
;MATALVPFISAKEDLPSPLTSASELPPLFDGTTRLYVAYHCPYAQRAWIARNYKGLQDTIKVVAIDLADRPSWYKEKVYPENKVPALEHNNQVKGESLDLVKYIDSNFEGPTLLPDDSAKQQFAEELLAFSDGFNSAFFSCLRSKGDVSDEAAAAVDKIEAALGKFSDGPFFLGQFSLVDIAYVPFIERFQIFYQGIKNDDIAKGRPNLHKFFEEVNKIDAYTQTKLDPQFLLAQMKEKFGIA
;
A
#
# COMPACT_ATOMS: atom_id res chain seq x y z
N MET A 1 3.21 -28.61 4.32
CA MET A 1 1.83 -28.05 4.20
C MET A 1 1.81 -27.26 2.92
N ALA A 2 0.79 -27.42 2.06
CA ALA A 2 0.69 -26.63 0.85
C ALA A 2 0.49 -25.16 1.24
N THR A 3 1.37 -24.28 0.76
CA THR A 3 1.23 -22.83 0.94
C THR A 3 -0.09 -22.42 0.28
N ALA A 4 -1.03 -21.90 1.04
CA ALA A 4 -2.29 -21.44 0.49
C ALA A 4 -2.01 -20.36 -0.55
N LEU A 5 -2.57 -20.51 -1.75
CA LEU A 5 -2.45 -19.50 -2.80
C LEU A 5 -3.03 -18.18 -2.29
N VAL A 6 -2.25 -17.12 -2.41
CA VAL A 6 -2.72 -15.77 -2.07
C VAL A 6 -3.74 -15.33 -3.11
N PRO A 7 -4.99 -14.99 -2.73
CA PRO A 7 -6.08 -14.74 -3.67
C PRO A 7 -5.99 -13.31 -4.24
N PHE A 8 -5.24 -13.13 -5.33
CA PHE A 8 -5.21 -11.88 -6.09
C PHE A 8 -6.44 -11.74 -6.98
N ILE A 9 -6.91 -10.50 -7.18
CA ILE A 9 -8.06 -10.22 -8.05
C ILE A 9 -7.62 -10.22 -9.52
N SER A 10 -6.48 -9.60 -9.86
CA SER A 10 -6.05 -9.41 -11.25
C SER A 10 -4.53 -9.29 -11.43
N ALA A 11 -3.74 -10.15 -10.78
CA ALA A 11 -2.30 -10.17 -11.00
C ALA A 11 -1.99 -10.53 -12.47
N LYS A 12 -1.13 -9.73 -13.11
CA LYS A 12 -0.68 -9.94 -14.51
C LYS A 12 0.73 -10.55 -14.59
N GLU A 13 1.47 -10.57 -13.50
CA GLU A 13 2.78 -11.22 -13.42
C GLU A 13 2.70 -12.46 -12.54
N ASP A 14 3.59 -13.42 -12.78
CA ASP A 14 3.78 -14.60 -11.94
C ASP A 14 4.44 -14.18 -10.63
N LEU A 15 3.63 -14.03 -9.58
CA LEU A 15 4.10 -13.59 -8.28
C LEU A 15 4.68 -14.77 -7.48
N PRO A 16 5.88 -14.61 -6.87
CA PRO A 16 6.51 -15.68 -6.10
C PRO A 16 5.70 -16.03 -4.85
N SER A 17 5.76 -17.31 -4.46
CA SER A 17 5.22 -17.74 -3.16
C SER A 17 5.94 -17.03 -2.01
N PRO A 18 5.23 -16.66 -0.93
CA PRO A 18 5.86 -16.07 0.24
C PRO A 18 6.92 -16.99 0.86
N LEU A 19 8.09 -16.44 1.14
CA LEU A 19 9.19 -17.13 1.79
C LEU A 19 8.94 -17.23 3.30
N THR A 20 9.19 -18.42 3.85
CA THR A 20 8.97 -18.79 5.24
C THR A 20 10.27 -19.06 5.98
N SER A 21 10.21 -19.38 7.26
CA SER A 21 11.36 -19.79 8.07
C SER A 21 12.13 -21.01 7.51
N ALA A 22 11.43 -21.85 6.73
CA ALA A 22 12.00 -23.00 6.03
C ALA A 22 12.62 -22.67 4.66
N SER A 23 12.47 -21.42 4.18
CA SER A 23 12.98 -21.03 2.87
C SER A 23 14.47 -20.73 2.90
N GLU A 24 15.19 -21.22 1.89
CA GLU A 24 16.61 -20.93 1.73
C GLU A 24 16.84 -19.44 1.44
N LEU A 25 18.03 -18.98 1.82
CA LEU A 25 18.49 -17.63 1.52
C LEU A 25 18.67 -17.47 -0.01
N PRO A 26 17.95 -16.54 -0.68
CA PRO A 26 18.23 -16.24 -2.07
C PRO A 26 19.59 -15.54 -2.23
N PRO A 27 20.17 -15.49 -3.44
CA PRO A 27 21.31 -14.64 -3.70
C PRO A 27 21.02 -13.20 -3.27
N LEU A 28 21.97 -12.57 -2.55
CA LEU A 28 21.88 -11.19 -2.10
C LEU A 28 22.99 -10.36 -2.73
N PHE A 29 22.76 -9.07 -2.96
CA PHE A 29 23.75 -8.11 -3.42
C PHE A 29 24.49 -8.54 -4.68
N ASP A 30 23.78 -9.22 -5.58
CA ASP A 30 24.28 -9.78 -6.84
C ASP A 30 24.03 -8.86 -8.05
N GLY A 31 23.66 -7.59 -7.79
CA GLY A 31 23.28 -6.61 -8.81
C GLY A 31 21.79 -6.62 -9.16
N THR A 32 21.02 -7.60 -8.72
CA THR A 32 19.57 -7.64 -8.91
C THR A 32 18.88 -6.69 -7.93
N THR A 33 18.00 -5.84 -8.44
CA THR A 33 17.16 -5.01 -7.57
C THR A 33 15.95 -5.82 -7.09
N ARG A 34 15.73 -5.87 -5.77
CA ARG A 34 14.65 -6.64 -5.15
C ARG A 34 13.79 -5.79 -4.23
N LEU A 35 12.47 -5.90 -4.41
CA LEU A 35 11.50 -5.30 -3.51
C LEU A 35 10.91 -6.41 -2.62
N TYR A 36 11.26 -6.37 -1.35
CA TYR A 36 10.72 -7.28 -0.34
C TYR A 36 9.35 -6.78 0.14
N VAL A 37 8.34 -7.61 0.00
CA VAL A 37 6.94 -7.29 0.32
C VAL A 37 6.29 -8.39 1.14
N ALA A 38 5.16 -8.06 1.77
CA ALA A 38 4.16 -9.06 2.14
C ALA A 38 2.86 -8.63 1.48
N TYR A 39 2.24 -9.51 0.76
CA TYR A 39 1.11 -9.17 -0.13
C TYR A 39 -0.08 -8.50 0.57
N HIS A 40 -0.33 -8.85 1.83
CA HIS A 40 -1.39 -8.25 2.64
C HIS A 40 -0.97 -6.98 3.40
N CYS A 41 0.31 -6.58 3.33
CA CYS A 41 0.81 -5.40 4.04
C CYS A 41 0.50 -4.10 3.27
N PRO A 42 -0.29 -3.16 3.81
CA PRO A 42 -0.61 -1.91 3.13
C PRO A 42 0.61 -1.02 2.88
N TYR A 43 1.58 -1.04 3.78
CA TYR A 43 2.84 -0.31 3.60
C TYR A 43 3.66 -0.85 2.43
N ALA A 44 3.77 -2.19 2.31
CA ALA A 44 4.48 -2.81 1.19
C ALA A 44 3.75 -2.58 -0.15
N GLN A 45 2.43 -2.55 -0.13
CA GLN A 45 1.62 -2.27 -1.30
C GLN A 45 1.94 -0.88 -1.91
N ARG A 46 2.27 0.15 -1.11
CA ARG A 46 2.72 1.47 -1.61
C ARG A 46 3.90 1.35 -2.58
N ALA A 47 4.99 0.74 -2.14
CA ALA A 47 6.19 0.60 -2.96
C ALA A 47 5.95 -0.31 -4.18
N TRP A 48 5.10 -1.33 -4.02
CA TRP A 48 4.73 -2.22 -5.10
C TRP A 48 3.88 -1.52 -6.17
N ILE A 49 2.91 -0.68 -5.79
CA ILE A 49 2.15 0.15 -6.74
C ILE A 49 3.07 1.11 -7.49
N ALA A 50 3.99 1.79 -6.79
CA ALA A 50 4.96 2.70 -7.41
C ALA A 50 5.83 1.98 -8.45
N ARG A 51 6.36 0.80 -8.11
CA ARG A 51 7.10 -0.07 -9.03
C ARG A 51 6.28 -0.40 -10.28
N ASN A 52 5.02 -0.82 -10.10
CA ASN A 52 4.15 -1.20 -11.19
C ASN A 52 3.75 0.00 -12.07
N TYR A 53 3.47 1.15 -11.46
CA TYR A 53 3.09 2.36 -12.19
C TYR A 53 4.20 2.89 -13.10
N LYS A 54 5.44 2.74 -12.67
CA LYS A 54 6.62 3.10 -13.47
C LYS A 54 7.01 2.02 -14.49
N GLY A 55 6.30 0.88 -14.55
CA GLY A 55 6.60 -0.20 -15.50
C GLY A 55 7.89 -0.97 -15.18
N LEU A 56 8.26 -1.10 -13.92
CA LEU A 56 9.55 -1.64 -13.46
C LEU A 56 9.53 -3.15 -13.13
N GLN A 57 8.55 -3.91 -13.64
CA GLN A 57 8.39 -5.33 -13.32
C GLN A 57 9.61 -6.17 -13.71
N ASP A 58 10.28 -5.83 -14.80
CA ASP A 58 11.49 -6.50 -15.23
C ASP A 58 12.75 -6.03 -14.49
N THR A 59 12.75 -4.79 -14.01
CA THR A 59 13.89 -4.15 -13.34
C THR A 59 13.95 -4.46 -11.85
N ILE A 60 12.79 -4.41 -11.17
CA ILE A 60 12.69 -4.63 -9.72
C ILE A 60 11.90 -5.93 -9.49
N LYS A 61 12.58 -6.96 -9.01
CA LYS A 61 11.96 -8.26 -8.74
C LYS A 61 11.28 -8.25 -7.37
N VAL A 62 10.04 -8.75 -7.31
CA VAL A 62 9.33 -8.91 -6.04
C VAL A 62 9.83 -10.14 -5.31
N VAL A 63 10.09 -10.00 -4.01
CA VAL A 63 10.38 -11.11 -3.08
C VAL A 63 9.34 -11.05 -1.97
N ALA A 64 8.48 -12.05 -1.91
CA ALA A 64 7.43 -12.11 -0.92
C ALA A 64 7.91 -12.75 0.39
N ILE A 65 7.60 -12.12 1.52
CA ILE A 65 7.93 -12.60 2.88
C ILE A 65 6.64 -12.93 3.62
N ASP A 66 6.59 -14.11 4.21
CA ASP A 66 5.51 -14.46 5.14
C ASP A 66 5.76 -13.75 6.48
N LEU A 67 4.86 -12.85 6.87
CA LEU A 67 5.01 -12.09 8.12
C LEU A 67 4.71 -12.89 9.38
N ALA A 68 3.98 -14.01 9.26
CA ALA A 68 3.69 -14.91 10.37
C ALA A 68 4.82 -15.91 10.60
N ASP A 69 5.56 -16.27 9.54
CA ASP A 69 6.65 -17.26 9.58
C ASP A 69 7.88 -16.76 8.83
N ARG A 70 8.46 -15.65 9.28
CA ARG A 70 9.56 -14.95 8.58
C ARG A 70 10.85 -15.76 8.56
N PRO A 71 11.60 -15.77 7.41
CA PRO A 71 12.94 -16.29 7.36
C PRO A 71 13.88 -15.51 8.31
N SER A 72 14.67 -16.20 9.12
CA SER A 72 15.62 -15.54 10.04
C SER A 72 16.66 -14.71 9.29
N TRP A 73 17.11 -15.19 8.12
CA TRP A 73 18.08 -14.50 7.27
C TRP A 73 17.58 -13.13 6.79
N TYR A 74 16.26 -12.89 6.73
CA TYR A 74 15.75 -11.59 6.30
C TYR A 74 16.17 -10.48 7.26
N LYS A 75 16.00 -10.71 8.57
CA LYS A 75 16.47 -9.78 9.60
C LYS A 75 17.99 -9.73 9.68
N GLU A 76 18.66 -10.88 9.60
CA GLU A 76 20.09 -11.00 9.86
C GLU A 76 20.95 -10.46 8.72
N LYS A 77 20.48 -10.58 7.47
CA LYS A 77 21.32 -10.36 6.28
C LYS A 77 20.73 -9.34 5.28
N VAL A 78 19.42 -9.04 5.34
CA VAL A 78 18.77 -8.13 4.42
C VAL A 78 18.40 -6.83 5.10
N TYR A 79 17.47 -6.88 6.06
CA TYR A 79 16.95 -5.67 6.68
C TYR A 79 16.76 -5.85 8.21
N PRO A 80 17.68 -5.31 9.03
CA PRO A 80 17.70 -5.50 10.48
C PRO A 80 16.43 -5.02 11.20
N GLU A 81 15.73 -4.03 10.64
CA GLU A 81 14.42 -3.58 11.12
C GLU A 81 13.35 -4.68 11.04
N ASN A 82 13.58 -5.71 10.24
CA ASN A 82 12.66 -6.84 10.02
C ASN A 82 11.24 -6.41 9.59
N LYS A 83 11.15 -5.33 8.83
CA LYS A 83 9.91 -4.77 8.30
C LYS A 83 9.82 -4.95 6.80
N VAL A 84 8.62 -4.84 6.25
CA VAL A 84 8.36 -4.67 4.81
C VAL A 84 7.53 -3.40 4.61
N PRO A 85 7.74 -2.67 3.47
CA PRO A 85 8.66 -2.98 2.37
C PRO A 85 10.11 -2.71 2.69
N ALA A 86 11.02 -3.39 1.98
CA ALA A 86 12.41 -3.02 1.87
C ALA A 86 12.86 -3.15 0.41
N LEU A 87 13.76 -2.30 -0.05
CA LEU A 87 14.31 -2.30 -1.40
C LEU A 87 15.81 -2.54 -1.37
N GLU A 88 16.27 -3.63 -1.96
CA GLU A 88 17.66 -3.90 -2.25
C GLU A 88 18.02 -3.32 -3.61
N HIS A 89 18.91 -2.34 -3.63
CA HIS A 89 19.39 -1.69 -4.85
C HIS A 89 20.81 -1.19 -4.65
N ASN A 90 21.70 -1.42 -5.62
CA ASN A 90 23.10 -0.98 -5.60
C ASN A 90 23.84 -1.39 -4.32
N ASN A 91 23.69 -2.66 -3.90
CA ASN A 91 24.29 -3.23 -2.69
C ASN A 91 23.88 -2.53 -1.38
N GLN A 92 22.77 -1.87 -1.37
CA GLN A 92 22.17 -1.23 -0.19
C GLN A 92 20.73 -1.68 -0.02
N VAL A 93 20.26 -1.70 1.22
CA VAL A 93 18.85 -1.93 1.52
C VAL A 93 18.28 -0.67 2.16
N LYS A 94 17.13 -0.24 1.64
CA LYS A 94 16.35 0.90 2.13
C LYS A 94 14.99 0.41 2.57
N GLY A 95 14.46 1.04 3.62
CA GLY A 95 13.09 0.81 4.10
C GLY A 95 12.27 2.09 4.06
N GLU A 96 11.19 2.11 4.87
CA GLU A 96 10.18 3.16 4.98
C GLU A 96 9.40 3.41 3.68
N SER A 97 8.11 3.05 3.72
CA SER A 97 7.31 2.90 2.49
C SER A 97 7.20 4.18 1.65
N LEU A 98 7.04 5.35 2.29
CA LEU A 98 6.94 6.63 1.57
C LEU A 98 8.28 7.07 1.01
N ASP A 99 9.37 6.82 1.73
CA ASP A 99 10.72 7.09 1.24
C ASP A 99 11.06 6.18 0.06
N LEU A 100 10.59 4.92 0.08
CA LEU A 100 10.75 4.02 -1.06
C LEU A 100 9.95 4.46 -2.29
N VAL A 101 8.73 5.00 -2.12
CA VAL A 101 7.97 5.55 -3.25
C VAL A 101 8.72 6.72 -3.88
N LYS A 102 9.22 7.67 -3.07
CA LYS A 102 10.04 8.80 -3.53
C LYS A 102 11.35 8.33 -4.18
N TYR A 103 12.01 7.33 -3.58
CA TYR A 103 13.25 6.75 -4.11
C TYR A 103 13.05 6.07 -5.47
N ILE A 104 11.98 5.28 -5.62
CA ILE A 104 11.64 4.63 -6.88
C ILE A 104 11.35 5.70 -7.94
N ASP A 105 10.62 6.75 -7.60
CA ASP A 105 10.34 7.84 -8.54
C ASP A 105 11.59 8.55 -9.02
N SER A 106 12.55 8.80 -8.14
CA SER A 106 13.75 9.58 -8.43
C SER A 106 14.88 8.80 -9.09
N ASN A 107 14.94 7.47 -8.89
CA ASN A 107 16.10 6.65 -9.30
C ASN A 107 15.81 5.68 -10.45
N PHE A 108 14.56 5.59 -10.89
CA PHE A 108 14.17 4.71 -12.00
C PHE A 108 13.38 5.51 -13.04
N GLU A 109 13.55 5.13 -14.30
CA GLU A 109 12.77 5.71 -15.40
C GLU A 109 11.29 5.33 -15.33
N GLY A 110 10.46 6.04 -16.09
CA GLY A 110 9.02 5.83 -16.17
C GLY A 110 8.23 7.09 -15.82
N PRO A 111 6.89 7.00 -15.81
CA PRO A 111 6.03 8.15 -15.47
C PRO A 111 6.38 8.73 -14.11
N THR A 112 6.42 10.07 -14.00
CA THR A 112 6.63 10.76 -12.72
C THR A 112 5.42 10.56 -11.81
N LEU A 113 5.69 10.41 -10.52
CA LEU A 113 4.67 10.28 -9.48
C LEU A 113 4.31 11.62 -8.82
N LEU A 114 5.02 12.69 -9.14
CA LEU A 114 4.75 14.03 -8.62
C LEU A 114 4.67 15.02 -9.78
N PRO A 115 3.58 15.79 -9.94
CA PRO A 115 3.46 16.80 -10.99
C PRO A 115 4.46 17.95 -10.78
N ASP A 116 4.87 18.56 -11.89
CA ASP A 116 5.72 19.77 -11.89
C ASP A 116 4.85 21.03 -11.71
N ASP A 117 4.22 21.13 -10.54
CA ASP A 117 3.38 22.24 -10.12
C ASP A 117 3.63 22.51 -8.64
N SER A 118 4.13 23.69 -8.31
CA SER A 118 4.56 24.02 -6.94
C SER A 118 3.42 23.98 -5.91
N ALA A 119 2.20 24.34 -6.28
CA ALA A 119 1.05 24.29 -5.38
C ALA A 119 0.65 22.83 -5.10
N LYS A 120 0.69 21.97 -6.12
CA LYS A 120 0.44 20.54 -5.96
C LYS A 120 1.55 19.84 -5.16
N GLN A 121 2.82 20.23 -5.36
CA GLN A 121 3.95 19.70 -4.59
C GLN A 121 3.84 20.08 -3.11
N GLN A 122 3.52 21.33 -2.79
CA GLN A 122 3.30 21.75 -1.42
C GLN A 122 2.13 20.97 -0.78
N PHE A 123 1.03 20.84 -1.48
CA PHE A 123 -0.13 20.08 -0.98
C PHE A 123 0.18 18.59 -0.81
N ALA A 124 1.01 18.01 -1.69
CA ALA A 124 1.48 16.64 -1.55
C ALA A 124 2.25 16.45 -0.22
N GLU A 125 3.17 17.34 0.12
CA GLU A 125 3.92 17.26 1.38
C GLU A 125 3.00 17.37 2.61
N GLU A 126 1.99 18.25 2.56
CA GLU A 126 0.97 18.37 3.63
C GLU A 126 0.20 17.04 3.82
N LEU A 127 -0.21 16.41 2.73
CA LEU A 127 -0.93 15.14 2.78
C LEU A 127 -0.04 13.98 3.21
N LEU A 128 1.20 13.91 2.72
CA LEU A 128 2.14 12.88 3.16
C LEU A 128 2.43 12.97 4.66
N ALA A 129 2.60 14.19 5.19
CA ALA A 129 2.76 14.40 6.63
C ALA A 129 1.52 13.97 7.44
N PHE A 130 0.32 14.08 6.87
CA PHE A 130 -0.92 13.64 7.53
C PHE A 130 -1.16 12.12 7.42
N SER A 131 -0.46 11.39 6.53
CA SER A 131 -0.78 9.98 6.24
C SER A 131 -0.72 9.08 7.46
N ASP A 132 0.21 9.29 8.39
CA ASP A 132 0.32 8.52 9.62
C ASP A 132 -0.85 8.79 10.59
N GLY A 133 -1.37 10.02 10.60
CA GLY A 133 -2.57 10.36 11.36
C GLY A 133 -3.80 9.62 10.82
N PHE A 134 -3.97 9.56 9.50
CA PHE A 134 -5.02 8.78 8.86
C PHE A 134 -4.90 7.28 9.17
N ASN A 135 -3.70 6.72 9.02
CA ASN A 135 -3.44 5.32 9.30
C ASN A 135 -3.72 4.98 10.79
N SER A 136 -3.33 5.87 11.70
CA SER A 136 -3.60 5.71 13.13
C SER A 136 -5.08 5.70 13.45
N ALA A 137 -5.88 6.55 12.82
CA ALA A 137 -7.33 6.58 12.97
C ALA A 137 -7.96 5.27 12.47
N PHE A 138 -7.51 4.75 11.31
CA PHE A 138 -7.94 3.44 10.81
C PHE A 138 -7.59 2.30 11.77
N PHE A 139 -6.34 2.21 12.22
CA PHE A 139 -5.93 1.16 13.16
C PHE A 139 -6.60 1.29 14.53
N SER A 140 -6.96 2.49 14.97
CA SER A 140 -7.77 2.70 16.18
C SER A 140 -9.16 2.09 16.03
N CYS A 141 -9.81 2.32 14.88
CA CYS A 141 -11.09 1.72 14.54
C CYS A 141 -11.04 0.17 14.54
N LEU A 142 -9.96 -0.42 14.00
CA LEU A 142 -9.75 -1.87 14.05
C LEU A 142 -9.61 -2.38 15.49
N ARG A 143 -8.82 -1.70 16.33
CA ARG A 143 -8.60 -2.09 17.74
C ARG A 143 -9.85 -1.94 18.61
N SER A 144 -10.70 -0.96 18.32
CA SER A 144 -12.01 -0.77 18.99
C SER A 144 -13.10 -1.72 18.48
N LYS A 145 -12.72 -2.74 17.68
CA LYS A 145 -13.62 -3.74 17.10
C LYS A 145 -14.76 -3.13 16.27
N GLY A 146 -14.44 -2.03 15.59
CA GLY A 146 -15.33 -1.35 14.69
C GLY A 146 -16.15 -0.21 15.30
N ASP A 147 -15.89 0.19 16.52
CA ASP A 147 -16.41 1.47 16.99
C ASP A 147 -15.70 2.59 16.25
N VAL A 148 -16.46 3.26 15.37
CA VAL A 148 -15.94 4.38 14.58
C VAL A 148 -15.94 5.60 15.49
N SER A 149 -14.75 6.04 15.90
CA SER A 149 -14.59 7.27 16.65
C SER A 149 -14.86 8.49 15.75
N ASP A 150 -15.22 9.61 16.36
CA ASP A 150 -15.32 10.90 15.66
C ASP A 150 -14.00 11.24 14.92
N GLU A 151 -12.86 10.81 15.46
CA GLU A 151 -11.54 10.95 14.83
C GLU A 151 -11.43 10.19 13.51
N ALA A 152 -11.95 8.97 13.45
CA ALA A 152 -11.94 8.17 12.21
C ALA A 152 -12.85 8.79 11.15
N ALA A 153 -14.04 9.27 11.54
CA ALA A 153 -14.96 9.99 10.65
C ALA A 153 -14.29 11.28 10.14
N ALA A 154 -13.71 12.08 11.03
CA ALA A 154 -13.02 13.33 10.67
C ALA A 154 -11.81 13.09 9.76
N ALA A 155 -11.09 11.97 9.94
CA ALA A 155 -9.99 11.60 9.05
C ALA A 155 -10.47 11.30 7.63
N VAL A 156 -11.62 10.62 7.47
CA VAL A 156 -12.23 10.36 6.15
C VAL A 156 -12.79 11.66 5.53
N ASP A 157 -13.40 12.55 6.34
CA ASP A 157 -13.88 13.86 5.85
C ASP A 157 -12.72 14.73 5.35
N LYS A 158 -11.57 14.65 5.99
CA LYS A 158 -10.35 15.33 5.51
C LYS A 158 -9.87 14.77 4.17
N ILE A 159 -9.97 13.46 3.95
CA ILE A 159 -9.68 12.84 2.64
C ILE A 159 -10.67 13.34 1.57
N GLU A 160 -11.98 13.36 1.88
CA GLU A 160 -12.99 13.91 0.98
C GLU A 160 -12.68 15.36 0.57
N ALA A 161 -12.36 16.21 1.53
CA ALA A 161 -12.00 17.60 1.27
C ALA A 161 -10.70 17.73 0.45
N ALA A 162 -9.70 16.88 0.73
CA ALA A 162 -8.43 16.86 0.01
C ALA A 162 -8.60 16.46 -1.46
N LEU A 163 -9.45 15.48 -1.75
CA LEU A 163 -9.79 15.04 -3.11
C LEU A 163 -10.53 16.13 -3.91
N GLY A 164 -11.21 17.05 -3.24
CA GLY A 164 -11.89 18.21 -3.85
C GLY A 164 -11.00 19.45 -4.04
N LYS A 165 -9.71 19.40 -3.64
CA LYS A 165 -8.81 20.56 -3.67
C LYS A 165 -8.52 21.07 -5.08
N PHE A 166 -8.29 20.17 -6.02
CA PHE A 166 -8.04 20.48 -7.43
C PHE A 166 -9.18 19.94 -8.29
N SER A 167 -9.59 20.72 -9.30
CA SER A 167 -10.75 20.38 -10.15
C SER A 167 -10.37 19.67 -11.45
N ASP A 168 -9.08 19.39 -11.66
CA ASP A 168 -8.54 18.84 -12.91
C ASP A 168 -8.44 17.31 -12.93
N GLY A 169 -9.09 16.65 -11.98
CA GLY A 169 -9.17 15.19 -11.97
C GLY A 169 -9.68 14.61 -10.66
N PRO A 170 -9.84 13.28 -10.58
CA PRO A 170 -10.43 12.59 -9.43
C PRO A 170 -9.44 12.23 -8.34
N PHE A 171 -8.16 12.50 -8.54
CA PHE A 171 -7.06 12.15 -7.65
C PHE A 171 -6.62 13.34 -6.81
N PHE A 172 -5.87 13.12 -5.74
CA PHE A 172 -5.46 14.17 -4.79
C PHE A 172 -4.76 15.36 -5.46
N LEU A 173 -3.98 15.10 -6.52
CA LEU A 173 -3.27 16.15 -7.28
C LEU A 173 -3.83 16.30 -8.71
N GLY A 174 -5.08 15.90 -8.95
CA GLY A 174 -5.72 15.88 -10.24
C GLY A 174 -5.42 14.62 -11.05
N GLN A 175 -4.17 14.21 -11.16
CA GLN A 175 -3.74 12.95 -11.77
C GLN A 175 -3.19 11.99 -10.72
N PHE A 176 -3.18 10.68 -11.05
CA PHE A 176 -2.64 9.64 -10.16
C PHE A 176 -1.17 9.93 -9.81
N SER A 177 -0.86 9.91 -8.53
CA SER A 177 0.38 10.42 -7.97
C SER A 177 0.86 9.60 -6.76
N LEU A 178 2.02 9.98 -6.23
CA LEU A 178 2.54 9.39 -5.00
C LEU A 178 1.63 9.60 -3.78
N VAL A 179 0.75 10.62 -3.79
CA VAL A 179 -0.22 10.85 -2.72
C VAL A 179 -1.31 9.79 -2.76
N ASP A 180 -1.84 9.48 -3.97
CA ASP A 180 -2.81 8.40 -4.14
C ASP A 180 -2.23 7.06 -3.70
N ILE A 181 -0.97 6.79 -4.06
CA ILE A 181 -0.23 5.59 -3.63
C ILE A 181 -0.08 5.54 -2.10
N ALA A 182 0.14 6.69 -1.46
CA ALA A 182 0.27 6.75 0.00
C ALA A 182 -1.03 6.36 0.73
N TYR A 183 -2.17 6.69 0.16
CA TYR A 183 -3.46 6.55 0.83
C TYR A 183 -4.27 5.34 0.40
N VAL A 184 -4.28 4.97 -0.88
CA VAL A 184 -5.19 3.96 -1.42
C VAL A 184 -5.13 2.61 -0.70
N PRO A 185 -3.97 2.06 -0.26
CA PRO A 185 -3.93 0.80 0.46
C PRO A 185 -4.69 0.81 1.79
N PHE A 186 -4.73 1.96 2.45
CA PHE A 186 -5.41 2.14 3.74
C PHE A 186 -6.88 2.49 3.56
N ILE A 187 -7.21 3.37 2.61
CA ILE A 187 -8.59 3.71 2.27
C ILE A 187 -9.36 2.46 1.82
N GLU A 188 -8.75 1.60 0.97
CA GLU A 188 -9.34 0.34 0.55
C GLU A 188 -9.64 -0.57 1.74
N ARG A 189 -8.67 -0.76 2.65
CA ARG A 189 -8.86 -1.62 3.83
C ARG A 189 -9.88 -1.05 4.80
N PHE A 190 -9.93 0.27 4.93
CA PHE A 190 -10.94 0.92 5.74
C PHE A 190 -12.34 0.70 5.17
N GLN A 191 -12.51 0.83 3.85
CA GLN A 191 -13.77 0.52 3.16
C GLN A 191 -14.17 -0.94 3.35
N ILE A 192 -13.27 -1.88 3.10
CA ILE A 192 -13.53 -3.32 3.27
C ILE A 192 -13.95 -3.64 4.71
N PHE A 193 -13.23 -3.09 5.68
CA PHE A 193 -13.52 -3.29 7.10
C PHE A 193 -14.88 -2.67 7.48
N TYR A 194 -15.13 -1.44 7.05
CA TYR A 194 -16.36 -0.73 7.38
C TYR A 194 -17.59 -1.42 6.79
N GLN A 195 -17.52 -1.84 5.54
CA GLN A 195 -18.57 -2.63 4.90
C GLN A 195 -18.78 -3.98 5.59
N GLY A 196 -17.70 -4.69 5.90
CA GLY A 196 -17.77 -6.03 6.47
C GLY A 196 -18.23 -6.09 7.94
N ILE A 197 -18.08 -5.02 8.71
CA ILE A 197 -18.42 -4.97 10.14
C ILE A 197 -19.64 -4.10 10.42
N LYS A 198 -19.76 -2.95 9.74
CA LYS A 198 -20.86 -2.00 9.96
C LYS A 198 -21.97 -2.08 8.92
N ASN A 199 -21.76 -2.84 7.85
CA ASN A 199 -22.65 -2.88 6.68
C ASN A 199 -22.97 -1.46 6.17
N ASP A 200 -21.98 -0.59 6.16
CA ASP A 200 -22.07 0.80 5.71
C ASP A 200 -20.86 1.14 4.81
N ASP A 201 -20.85 2.32 4.21
CA ASP A 201 -19.91 2.75 3.20
C ASP A 201 -19.21 4.05 3.64
N ILE A 202 -17.85 4.05 3.68
CA ILE A 202 -17.10 5.26 4.03
C ILE A 202 -17.24 6.36 2.97
N ALA A 203 -17.61 6.03 1.75
CA ALA A 203 -17.89 7.00 0.68
C ALA A 203 -19.30 7.58 0.73
N LYS A 204 -20.18 7.10 1.61
CA LYS A 204 -21.55 7.58 1.75
C LYS A 204 -21.58 9.07 2.15
N GLY A 205 -22.18 9.89 1.30
CA GLY A 205 -22.18 11.35 1.48
C GLY A 205 -20.87 12.06 1.09
N ARG A 206 -19.90 11.33 0.48
CA ARG A 206 -18.59 11.82 0.08
C ARG A 206 -18.35 11.58 -1.42
N PRO A 207 -18.82 12.48 -2.27
CA PRO A 207 -18.81 12.29 -3.73
C PRO A 207 -17.41 12.23 -4.33
N ASN A 208 -16.43 12.96 -3.79
CA ASN A 208 -15.04 12.92 -4.28
C ASN A 208 -14.40 11.57 -3.95
N LEU A 209 -14.61 11.05 -2.75
CA LEU A 209 -14.11 9.73 -2.35
C LEU A 209 -14.78 8.61 -3.16
N HIS A 210 -16.07 8.72 -3.45
CA HIS A 210 -16.77 7.79 -4.33
C HIS A 210 -16.13 7.78 -5.73
N LYS A 211 -15.95 8.97 -6.32
CA LYS A 211 -15.31 9.12 -7.62
C LYS A 211 -13.84 8.61 -7.60
N PHE A 212 -13.13 8.87 -6.53
CA PHE A 212 -11.78 8.34 -6.33
C PHE A 212 -11.76 6.80 -6.40
N PHE A 213 -12.68 6.12 -5.71
CA PHE A 213 -12.80 4.66 -5.78
C PHE A 213 -13.08 4.16 -7.21
N GLU A 214 -13.97 4.82 -7.92
CA GLU A 214 -14.28 4.46 -9.31
C GLU A 214 -13.05 4.55 -10.22
N GLU A 215 -12.27 5.63 -10.10
CA GLU A 215 -11.15 5.90 -10.99
C GLU A 215 -9.87 5.17 -10.61
N VAL A 216 -9.58 5.02 -9.31
CA VAL A 216 -8.39 4.27 -8.88
C VAL A 216 -8.48 2.78 -9.23
N ASN A 217 -9.68 2.21 -9.29
CA ASN A 217 -9.90 0.84 -9.74
C ASN A 217 -9.70 0.64 -11.26
N LYS A 218 -9.43 1.70 -12.01
CA LYS A 218 -9.00 1.64 -13.43
C LYS A 218 -7.48 1.71 -13.58
N ILE A 219 -6.75 1.96 -12.50
CA ILE A 219 -5.28 2.04 -12.49
C ILE A 219 -4.71 0.62 -12.37
N ASP A 220 -4.22 0.08 -13.48
CA ASP A 220 -3.64 -1.27 -13.55
C ASP A 220 -2.56 -1.52 -12.49
N ALA A 221 -1.70 -0.53 -12.28
CA ALA A 221 -0.62 -0.62 -11.29
C ALA A 221 -1.12 -0.90 -9.86
N TYR A 222 -2.30 -0.38 -9.52
CA TYR A 222 -2.97 -0.63 -8.25
C TYR A 222 -3.74 -1.96 -8.28
N THR A 223 -4.57 -2.18 -9.29
CA THR A 223 -5.48 -3.34 -9.32
C THR A 223 -4.74 -4.67 -9.34
N GLN A 224 -3.54 -4.72 -9.92
CA GLN A 224 -2.67 -5.90 -9.91
C GLN A 224 -2.13 -6.25 -8.52
N THR A 225 -2.17 -5.33 -7.57
CA THR A 225 -1.74 -5.55 -6.18
C THR A 225 -2.89 -5.88 -5.23
N LYS A 226 -4.13 -5.88 -5.73
CA LYS A 226 -5.31 -6.11 -4.91
C LYS A 226 -5.49 -7.57 -4.55
N LEU A 227 -5.79 -7.80 -3.30
CA LEU A 227 -6.25 -9.09 -2.78
C LEU A 227 -7.77 -9.13 -2.71
N ASP A 228 -8.31 -10.35 -2.65
CA ASP A 228 -9.73 -10.56 -2.43
C ASP A 228 -10.19 -9.85 -1.13
N PRO A 229 -11.29 -9.04 -1.17
CA PRO A 229 -11.76 -8.29 -0.02
C PRO A 229 -12.17 -9.17 1.16
N GLN A 230 -12.72 -10.36 0.91
CA GLN A 230 -13.11 -11.29 1.98
C GLN A 230 -11.89 -11.88 2.67
N PHE A 231 -10.84 -12.16 1.89
CA PHE A 231 -9.55 -12.59 2.44
C PHE A 231 -8.95 -11.49 3.33
N LEU A 232 -8.90 -10.24 2.86
CA LEU A 232 -8.39 -9.12 3.67
C LEU A 232 -9.22 -8.87 4.93
N LEU A 233 -10.54 -8.97 4.83
CA LEU A 233 -11.43 -8.83 5.98
C LEU A 233 -11.18 -9.94 7.02
N ALA A 234 -11.03 -11.19 6.57
CA ALA A 234 -10.73 -12.31 7.45
C ALA A 234 -9.40 -12.13 8.18
N GLN A 235 -8.35 -11.69 7.46
CA GLN A 235 -7.03 -11.39 8.04
C GLN A 235 -7.12 -10.26 9.09
N MET A 236 -7.90 -9.22 8.83
CA MET A 236 -8.10 -8.12 9.79
C MET A 236 -8.87 -8.61 11.02
N LYS A 237 -9.94 -9.38 10.83
CA LYS A 237 -10.71 -9.96 11.94
C LYS A 237 -9.84 -10.84 12.85
N GLU A 238 -9.09 -11.75 12.26
CA GLU A 238 -8.17 -12.64 12.99
C GLU A 238 -7.14 -11.82 13.79
N LYS A 239 -6.45 -10.91 13.10
CA LYS A 239 -5.35 -10.10 13.71
C LYS A 239 -5.83 -9.24 14.88
N PHE A 240 -7.05 -8.71 14.83
CA PHE A 240 -7.59 -7.80 15.84
C PHE A 240 -8.62 -8.45 16.77
N GLY A 241 -8.85 -9.77 16.66
CA GLY A 241 -9.79 -10.50 17.50
C GLY A 241 -11.23 -10.01 17.35
N ILE A 242 -11.67 -9.77 16.11
CA ILE A 242 -13.00 -9.27 15.77
C ILE A 242 -13.85 -10.47 15.32
N ALA A 243 -15.04 -10.58 15.89
CA ALA A 243 -15.99 -11.65 15.56
C ALA A 243 -16.64 -11.48 14.17
#